data_511e72c308c1a3f2e9055763882eab03
#
_entry.id   511e72c308c1a3f2e9055763882eab03
#
_cell.length_a   1.000
_cell.length_b   1.000
_cell.length_c   1.000
_cell.angle_alpha   90.00
_cell.angle_beta   90.00
_cell.angle_gamma   90.00
#
_symmetry.space_group_name_H-M   'P 1'
#
loop_
_entity.id
_entity.type
_entity.pdbx_description
1 polymer ?
#
loop_
_entity_poly.entity_id
_entity_poly.type
_entity_poly.pdbx_seq_one_letter_code
_entity_poly.pdbx_strand_id
1 'polypeptide(L)'
;MYQCVEKPNKQKILVIDDHESVLYATVNVLKQHYPEADIFQAQTIKSALNQAESIKFDLIIFDLSMPANVGETAQTENGIQLIKTLMRQYPTLNIVIQTATPRALIRLKAAISNHEGGFTVADKGLPMNEMLTKVDWALRGVNYTPKEMRSGLELKPEWIKVIQMAFKEGLHDIPIGQRLNVAERTVRHYWTKIYDVLGVYPDKSKNLRIQAEIRAREEGLID
;
A
#
# COMPACT_ATOMS: atom_id res chain seq x y z
N MET A 1 6.09 30.55 -40.90
CA MET A 1 5.61 29.29 -40.27
C MET A 1 6.01 29.36 -38.81
N TYR A 2 5.12 29.81 -37.94
CA TYR A 2 5.39 29.82 -36.49
C TYR A 2 5.17 28.39 -35.99
N GLN A 3 6.23 27.70 -35.58
CA GLN A 3 6.10 26.47 -34.80
C GLN A 3 5.48 26.85 -33.48
N CYS A 4 4.26 26.36 -33.20
CA CYS A 4 3.72 26.32 -31.85
C CYS A 4 4.65 25.46 -31.01
N VAL A 5 5.47 26.10 -30.18
CA VAL A 5 6.18 25.42 -29.10
C VAL A 5 5.09 25.00 -28.13
N GLU A 6 4.70 23.73 -28.14
CA GLU A 6 3.85 23.15 -27.09
C GLU A 6 4.55 23.42 -25.76
N LYS A 7 3.89 24.18 -24.88
CA LYS A 7 4.37 24.36 -23.52
C LYS A 7 4.51 22.97 -22.90
N PRO A 8 5.67 22.67 -22.27
CA PRO A 8 5.83 21.38 -21.62
C PRO A 8 4.67 21.16 -20.67
N ASN A 9 4.00 20.01 -20.79
CA ASN A 9 2.85 19.68 -19.97
C ASN A 9 3.32 19.67 -18.51
N LYS A 10 2.78 20.55 -17.68
CA LYS A 10 3.16 20.66 -16.26
C LYS A 10 2.84 19.35 -15.56
N GLN A 11 3.79 18.84 -14.76
CA GLN A 11 3.56 17.66 -13.94
C GLN A 11 2.42 17.91 -12.96
N LYS A 12 1.47 16.97 -12.85
CA LYS A 12 0.35 17.03 -11.92
C LYS A 12 0.59 16.01 -10.81
N ILE A 13 0.73 16.52 -9.60
CA ILE A 13 1.04 15.73 -8.41
C ILE A 13 -0.12 15.84 -7.42
N LEU A 14 -0.67 14.73 -6.98
CA LEU A 14 -1.66 14.68 -5.91
C LEU A 14 -0.99 14.22 -4.60
N VAL A 15 -1.17 15.00 -3.54
CA VAL A 15 -0.73 14.65 -2.18
C VAL A 15 -1.95 14.36 -1.32
N ILE A 16 -1.93 13.23 -0.62
CA ILE A 16 -3.03 12.76 0.21
C ILE A 16 -2.52 12.44 1.61
N ASP A 17 -2.97 13.18 2.61
CA ASP A 17 -2.69 12.91 4.03
C ASP A 17 -3.82 13.54 4.86
N ASP A 18 -4.35 12.84 5.85
CA ASP A 18 -5.41 13.33 6.74
C ASP A 18 -4.90 14.32 7.78
N HIS A 19 -3.59 14.35 8.02
CA HIS A 19 -2.93 15.30 8.90
C HIS A 19 -2.56 16.58 8.14
N GLU A 20 -3.27 17.67 8.39
CA GLU A 20 -3.09 18.95 7.71
C GLU A 20 -1.64 19.47 7.76
N SER A 21 -0.96 19.31 8.91
CA SER A 21 0.45 19.72 9.08
C SER A 21 1.41 18.94 8.18
N VAL A 22 1.21 17.63 8.03
CA VAL A 22 2.02 16.77 7.15
C VAL A 22 1.74 17.09 5.70
N LEU A 23 0.47 17.23 5.34
CA LEU A 23 0.01 17.61 4.00
C LEU A 23 0.66 18.95 3.59
N TYR A 24 0.57 19.97 4.44
CA TYR A 24 1.17 21.29 4.20
C TYR A 24 2.69 21.22 4.03
N ALA A 25 3.39 20.50 4.91
CA ALA A 25 4.85 20.34 4.84
C ALA A 25 5.27 19.64 3.54
N THR A 26 4.59 18.54 3.18
CA THR A 26 4.86 17.79 1.95
C THR A 26 4.66 18.65 0.72
N VAL A 27 3.54 19.38 0.64
CA VAL A 27 3.22 20.28 -0.48
C VAL A 27 4.26 21.39 -0.62
N ASN A 28 4.68 22.01 0.48
CA ASN A 28 5.67 23.09 0.43
C ASN A 28 7.04 22.60 -0.09
N VAL A 29 7.48 21.44 0.38
CA VAL A 29 8.75 20.85 -0.07
C VAL A 29 8.67 20.47 -1.56
N LEU A 30 7.55 19.92 -2.00
CA LEU A 30 7.32 19.61 -3.42
C LEU A 30 7.30 20.88 -4.29
N LYS A 31 6.64 21.97 -3.86
CA LYS A 31 6.64 23.25 -4.59
C LYS A 31 8.02 23.86 -4.73
N GLN A 32 8.88 23.70 -3.72
CA GLN A 32 10.26 24.16 -3.78
C GLN A 32 11.11 23.32 -4.76
N HIS A 33 10.88 22.00 -4.78
CA HIS A 33 11.66 21.08 -5.62
C HIS A 33 11.13 20.99 -7.06
N TYR A 34 9.81 21.12 -7.25
CA TYR A 34 9.12 21.11 -8.56
C TYR A 34 8.31 22.39 -8.74
N PRO A 35 8.94 23.56 -8.95
CA PRO A 35 8.26 24.86 -9.00
C PRO A 35 7.24 24.98 -10.13
N GLU A 36 7.40 24.21 -11.21
CA GLU A 36 6.50 24.21 -12.36
C GLU A 36 5.35 23.20 -12.24
N ALA A 37 5.34 22.33 -11.22
CA ALA A 37 4.32 21.31 -11.06
C ALA A 37 3.01 21.90 -10.49
N ASP A 38 1.89 21.38 -10.97
CA ASP A 38 0.57 21.64 -10.38
C ASP A 38 0.33 20.63 -9.26
N ILE A 39 0.29 21.10 -8.01
CA ILE A 39 0.14 20.24 -6.82
C ILE A 39 -1.27 20.34 -6.27
N PHE A 40 -1.92 19.20 -6.19
CA PHE A 40 -3.27 19.00 -5.68
C PHE A 40 -3.21 18.33 -4.31
N GLN A 41 -4.30 18.47 -3.52
CA GLN A 41 -4.36 17.97 -2.16
C GLN A 41 -5.68 17.23 -1.91
N ALA A 42 -5.62 16.18 -1.09
CA ALA A 42 -6.79 15.49 -0.57
C ALA A 42 -6.54 15.00 0.86
N GLN A 43 -7.57 14.93 1.68
CA GLN A 43 -7.50 14.47 3.08
C GLN A 43 -8.24 13.15 3.31
N THR A 44 -8.92 12.62 2.29
CA THR A 44 -9.65 11.34 2.36
C THR A 44 -9.49 10.56 1.07
N ILE A 45 -9.68 9.25 1.16
CA ILE A 45 -9.67 8.35 0.00
C ILE A 45 -10.71 8.78 -1.03
N LYS A 46 -11.93 9.10 -0.58
CA LYS A 46 -13.03 9.54 -1.47
C LYS A 46 -12.66 10.81 -2.24
N SER A 47 -12.10 11.81 -1.56
CA SER A 47 -11.66 13.05 -2.21
C SER A 47 -10.56 12.78 -3.25
N ALA A 48 -9.61 11.90 -2.92
CA ALA A 48 -8.52 11.52 -3.81
C ALA A 48 -9.04 10.81 -5.08
N LEU A 49 -9.95 9.84 -4.94
CA LEU A 49 -10.53 9.12 -6.07
C LEU A 49 -11.34 10.05 -6.98
N ASN A 50 -12.17 10.93 -6.41
CA ASN A 50 -12.93 11.91 -7.20
C ASN A 50 -12.02 12.83 -8.03
N GLN A 51 -10.87 13.23 -7.47
CA GLN A 51 -9.89 14.02 -8.22
C GLN A 51 -9.20 13.18 -9.31
N ALA A 52 -8.84 11.93 -9.02
CA ALA A 52 -8.18 11.04 -9.98
C ALA A 52 -9.09 10.66 -11.17
N GLU A 53 -10.42 10.65 -10.99
CA GLU A 53 -11.39 10.47 -12.08
C GLU A 53 -11.43 11.68 -13.03
N SER A 54 -11.20 12.88 -12.50
CA SER A 54 -11.34 14.13 -13.26
C SER A 54 -10.01 14.65 -13.81
N ILE A 55 -8.90 14.29 -13.18
CA ILE A 55 -7.55 14.80 -13.48
C ILE A 55 -6.61 13.63 -13.69
N LYS A 56 -5.92 13.61 -14.84
CA LYS A 56 -4.83 12.67 -15.06
C LYS A 56 -3.60 13.16 -14.31
N PHE A 57 -3.23 12.45 -13.23
CA PHE A 57 -2.03 12.71 -12.46
C PHE A 57 -0.81 11.96 -13.02
N ASP A 58 0.35 12.57 -12.89
CA ASP A 58 1.64 11.95 -13.20
C ASP A 58 2.20 11.22 -11.97
N LEU A 59 1.82 11.67 -10.77
CA LEU A 59 2.25 11.11 -9.49
C LEU A 59 1.18 11.28 -8.43
N ILE A 60 0.99 10.25 -7.61
CA ILE A 60 0.23 10.34 -6.36
C ILE A 60 1.13 9.96 -5.18
N ILE A 61 1.15 10.82 -4.15
CA ILE A 61 1.88 10.62 -2.90
C ILE A 61 0.84 10.52 -1.80
N PHE A 62 0.86 9.46 -0.97
CA PHE A 62 -0.10 9.37 0.11
C PHE A 62 0.35 8.55 1.31
N ASP A 63 -0.26 8.84 2.47
CA ASP A 63 -0.16 8.00 3.65
C ASP A 63 -0.92 6.68 3.45
N LEU A 64 -0.32 5.60 3.91
CA LEU A 64 -0.97 4.30 3.90
C LEU A 64 -2.16 4.23 4.87
N SER A 65 -2.11 4.93 6.00
CA SER A 65 -3.18 4.94 7.00
C SER A 65 -4.10 6.14 6.78
N MET A 66 -5.22 5.94 6.09
CA MET A 66 -6.11 7.00 5.66
C MET A 66 -7.57 6.75 6.06
N PRO A 67 -8.37 7.80 6.37
CA PRO A 67 -9.82 7.68 6.47
C PRO A 67 -10.46 7.55 5.10
N ALA A 68 -11.51 6.73 4.98
CA ALA A 68 -12.26 6.62 3.74
C ALA A 68 -13.06 7.91 3.46
N ASN A 69 -13.71 8.45 4.50
CA ASN A 69 -14.49 9.68 4.45
C ASN A 69 -14.10 10.64 5.58
N VAL A 70 -14.53 11.89 5.48
CA VAL A 70 -14.35 12.91 6.53
C VAL A 70 -14.97 12.44 7.85
N GLY A 71 -14.22 12.54 8.94
CA GLY A 71 -14.67 12.15 10.29
C GLY A 71 -14.56 10.67 10.62
N GLU A 72 -14.11 9.83 9.69
CA GLU A 72 -13.80 8.43 9.96
C GLU A 72 -12.37 8.25 10.49
N THR A 73 -12.14 7.13 11.17
CA THR A 73 -10.81 6.77 11.67
C THR A 73 -9.91 6.34 10.52
N ALA A 74 -8.66 6.80 10.51
CA ALA A 74 -7.65 6.36 9.57
C ALA A 74 -7.33 4.86 9.75
N GLN A 75 -7.28 4.12 8.65
CA GLN A 75 -7.00 2.68 8.62
C GLN A 75 -6.05 2.33 7.48
N THR A 76 -5.09 1.46 7.77
CA THR A 76 -4.15 0.94 6.77
C THR A 76 -4.84 0.18 5.64
N GLU A 77 -5.94 -0.53 5.94
CA GLU A 77 -6.72 -1.27 4.94
C GLU A 77 -7.29 -0.33 3.87
N ASN A 78 -7.72 0.87 4.24
CA ASN A 78 -8.22 1.87 3.29
C ASN A 78 -7.13 2.28 2.29
N GLY A 79 -5.90 2.52 2.76
CA GLY A 79 -4.76 2.82 1.87
C GLY A 79 -4.40 1.66 0.96
N ILE A 80 -4.45 0.42 1.46
CA ILE A 80 -4.23 -0.79 0.66
C ILE A 80 -5.27 -0.91 -0.46
N GLN A 81 -6.55 -0.63 -0.17
CA GLN A 81 -7.60 -0.65 -1.18
C GLN A 81 -7.43 0.48 -2.20
N LEU A 82 -7.02 1.66 -1.75
CA LEU A 82 -6.68 2.77 -2.66
C LEU A 82 -5.58 2.37 -3.64
N ILE A 83 -4.47 1.79 -3.16
CA ILE A 83 -3.37 1.31 -4.02
C ILE A 83 -3.89 0.34 -5.08
N LYS A 84 -4.64 -0.68 -4.68
CA LYS A 84 -5.21 -1.67 -5.61
C LYS A 84 -6.10 -1.02 -6.67
N THR A 85 -6.92 -0.05 -6.27
CA THR A 85 -7.81 0.67 -7.17
C THR A 85 -7.02 1.51 -8.17
N LEU A 86 -6.06 2.30 -7.69
CA LEU A 86 -5.22 3.15 -8.54
C LEU A 86 -4.40 2.33 -9.53
N MET A 87 -3.72 1.27 -9.08
CA MET A 87 -2.91 0.40 -9.96
C MET A 87 -3.76 -0.29 -11.04
N ARG A 88 -5.01 -0.66 -10.71
CA ARG A 88 -5.93 -1.28 -11.68
C ARG A 88 -6.48 -0.29 -12.70
N GLN A 89 -6.86 0.91 -12.25
CA GLN A 89 -7.49 1.93 -13.09
C GLN A 89 -6.46 2.73 -13.90
N TYR A 90 -5.26 2.92 -13.34
CA TYR A 90 -4.18 3.74 -13.89
C TYR A 90 -2.85 2.96 -13.88
N PRO A 91 -2.65 2.00 -14.79
CA PRO A 91 -1.49 1.08 -14.76
C PRO A 91 -0.13 1.77 -14.82
N THR A 92 -0.04 2.94 -15.45
CA THR A 92 1.20 3.72 -15.63
C THR A 92 1.38 4.86 -14.62
N LEU A 93 0.46 5.00 -13.65
CA LEU A 93 0.53 6.06 -12.64
C LEU A 93 1.71 5.83 -11.70
N ASN A 94 2.52 6.86 -11.48
CA ASN A 94 3.56 6.77 -10.46
C ASN A 94 2.98 6.95 -9.07
N ILE A 95 3.44 6.15 -8.11
CA ILE A 95 2.91 6.10 -6.76
C ILE A 95 4.05 6.16 -5.74
N VAL A 96 3.94 7.07 -4.78
CA VAL A 96 4.79 7.13 -3.58
C VAL A 96 3.94 6.90 -2.35
N ILE A 97 4.30 5.90 -1.55
CA ILE A 97 3.66 5.65 -0.27
C ILE A 97 4.52 6.21 0.85
N GLN A 98 3.96 7.10 1.67
CA GLN A 98 4.56 7.53 2.92
C GLN A 98 3.97 6.70 4.06
N THR A 99 4.80 5.94 4.78
CA THR A 99 4.29 5.10 5.88
C THR A 99 5.34 4.84 6.94
N ALA A 100 4.90 4.74 8.20
CA ALA A 100 5.72 4.23 9.29
C ALA A 100 5.69 2.68 9.37
N THR A 101 4.79 2.02 8.61
CA THR A 101 4.59 0.57 8.66
C THR A 101 4.69 -0.07 7.26
N PRO A 102 5.87 -0.07 6.62
CA PRO A 102 6.03 -0.57 5.25
C PRO A 102 5.71 -2.07 5.10
N ARG A 103 5.78 -2.86 6.18
CA ARG A 103 5.43 -4.28 6.17
C ARG A 103 4.00 -4.57 5.72
N ALA A 104 3.05 -3.67 6.02
CA ALA A 104 1.67 -3.81 5.58
C ALA A 104 1.52 -3.93 4.05
N LEU A 105 2.46 -3.39 3.28
CA LEU A 105 2.50 -3.45 1.82
C LEU A 105 2.92 -4.82 1.26
N ILE A 106 3.38 -5.77 2.08
CA ILE A 106 3.67 -7.16 1.66
C ILE A 106 2.45 -7.79 0.99
N ARG A 107 1.25 -7.44 1.44
CA ARG A 107 -0.04 -7.88 0.87
C ARG A 107 -0.22 -7.48 -0.59
N LEU A 108 0.54 -6.50 -1.07
CA LEU A 108 0.47 -5.94 -2.42
C LEU A 108 1.64 -6.35 -3.31
N LYS A 109 2.56 -7.21 -2.84
CA LYS A 109 3.78 -7.59 -3.57
C LYS A 109 3.51 -7.98 -5.03
N ALA A 110 2.48 -8.80 -5.26
CA ALA A 110 2.11 -9.21 -6.61
C ALA A 110 1.56 -8.05 -7.46
N ALA A 111 0.74 -7.16 -6.88
CA ALA A 111 0.20 -6.00 -7.58
C ALA A 111 1.32 -5.00 -7.93
N ILE A 112 2.24 -4.76 -6.99
CA ILE A 112 3.40 -3.87 -7.19
C ILE A 112 4.32 -4.41 -8.29
N SER A 113 4.57 -5.74 -8.32
CA SER A 113 5.42 -6.36 -9.36
C SER A 113 4.83 -6.29 -10.76
N ASN A 114 3.51 -6.17 -10.89
CA ASN A 114 2.79 -6.09 -12.17
C ASN A 114 2.44 -4.64 -12.56
N HIS A 115 2.75 -3.67 -11.72
CA HIS A 115 2.48 -2.27 -11.98
C HIS A 115 3.50 -1.68 -12.95
N GLU A 116 3.04 -0.97 -13.97
CA GLU A 116 3.90 -0.41 -15.04
C GLU A 116 4.47 0.96 -14.67
N GLY A 117 3.80 1.70 -13.79
CA GLY A 117 4.29 2.98 -13.25
C GLY A 117 5.35 2.78 -12.18
N GLY A 118 6.08 3.84 -11.83
CA GLY A 118 6.99 3.82 -10.69
C GLY A 118 6.25 3.64 -9.37
N PHE A 119 6.80 2.81 -8.50
CA PHE A 119 6.27 2.60 -7.16
C PHE A 119 7.39 2.68 -6.12
N THR A 120 7.29 3.64 -5.21
CA THR A 120 8.30 3.81 -4.16
C THR A 120 7.66 3.97 -2.79
N VAL A 121 8.42 3.59 -1.77
CA VAL A 121 8.00 3.70 -0.36
C VAL A 121 8.97 4.61 0.37
N ALA A 122 8.44 5.66 1.00
CA ALA A 122 9.15 6.59 1.87
C ALA A 122 8.75 6.33 3.33
N ASP A 123 9.73 6.18 4.20
CA ASP A 123 9.49 6.06 5.63
C ASP A 123 9.17 7.45 6.21
N LYS A 124 8.01 7.58 6.89
CA LYS A 124 7.61 8.83 7.56
C LYS A 124 8.55 9.26 8.70
N GLY A 125 9.34 8.35 9.24
CA GLY A 125 10.35 8.64 10.27
C GLY A 125 11.64 9.27 9.72
N LEU A 126 11.83 9.30 8.40
CA LEU A 126 13.03 9.85 7.76
C LEU A 126 12.86 11.32 7.37
N PRO A 127 13.98 12.05 7.19
CA PRO A 127 13.93 13.44 6.74
C PRO A 127 13.22 13.61 5.40
N MET A 128 12.62 14.79 5.15
CA MET A 128 11.80 15.07 3.98
C MET A 128 12.57 14.96 2.64
N ASN A 129 13.89 15.16 2.63
CA ASN A 129 14.73 14.94 1.45
C ASN A 129 14.76 13.48 0.98
N GLU A 130 14.59 12.52 1.89
CA GLU A 130 14.45 11.10 1.54
C GLU A 130 13.14 10.86 0.77
N MET A 131 12.07 11.52 1.19
CA MET A 131 10.80 11.49 0.46
C MET A 131 10.97 12.04 -0.97
N LEU A 132 11.64 13.19 -1.14
CA LEU A 132 11.93 13.74 -2.47
C LEU A 132 12.71 12.77 -3.35
N THR A 133 13.71 12.08 -2.79
CA THR A 133 14.43 11.03 -3.50
C THR A 133 13.50 9.92 -4.01
N LYS A 134 12.50 9.53 -3.19
CA LYS A 134 11.51 8.52 -3.61
C LYS A 134 10.56 9.05 -4.69
N VAL A 135 10.21 10.33 -4.63
CA VAL A 135 9.44 11.03 -5.67
C VAL A 135 10.20 11.01 -7.00
N ASP A 136 11.47 11.42 -7.01
CA ASP A 136 12.32 11.39 -8.21
C ASP A 136 12.41 9.99 -8.82
N TRP A 137 12.57 8.98 -7.98
CA TRP A 137 12.64 7.59 -8.44
C TRP A 137 11.30 7.13 -9.04
N ALA A 138 10.18 7.43 -8.38
CA ALA A 138 8.87 7.07 -8.91
C ALA A 138 8.59 7.72 -10.26
N LEU A 139 8.88 9.03 -10.41
CA LEU A 139 8.71 9.76 -11.67
C LEU A 139 9.58 9.21 -12.81
N ARG A 140 10.67 8.51 -12.48
CA ARG A 140 11.54 7.81 -13.46
C ARG A 140 11.10 6.34 -13.70
N GLY A 141 9.96 5.92 -13.18
CA GLY A 141 9.46 4.56 -13.33
C GLY A 141 10.17 3.51 -12.47
N VAL A 142 10.91 3.93 -11.42
CA VAL A 142 11.64 3.00 -10.55
C VAL A 142 10.68 2.36 -9.54
N ASN A 143 10.78 1.05 -9.40
CA ASN A 143 10.13 0.30 -8.33
C ASN A 143 11.11 0.10 -7.16
N TYR A 144 10.87 0.79 -6.06
CA TYR A 144 11.64 0.68 -4.83
C TYR A 144 10.77 0.30 -3.64
N THR A 145 11.07 -0.83 -3.05
CA THR A 145 10.47 -1.30 -1.80
C THR A 145 11.54 -1.47 -0.73
N PRO A 146 11.29 -1.08 0.54
CA PRO A 146 12.21 -1.26 1.65
C PRO A 146 12.60 -2.73 1.86
N LYS A 147 13.73 -2.96 2.58
CA LYS A 147 14.21 -4.32 2.87
C LYS A 147 13.16 -5.14 3.63
N GLU A 148 12.41 -4.51 4.50
CA GLU A 148 11.32 -5.10 5.30
C GLU A 148 10.21 -5.72 4.44
N MET A 149 10.04 -5.23 3.21
CA MET A 149 9.16 -5.82 2.21
C MET A 149 9.84 -6.87 1.33
N ARG A 150 11.17 -6.85 1.25
CA ARG A 150 11.96 -7.78 0.41
C ARG A 150 12.39 -9.01 1.20
N SER A 151 12.79 -8.82 2.45
CA SER A 151 13.15 -9.88 3.39
C SER A 151 11.89 -10.40 4.03
N GLY A 152 11.25 -11.33 3.48
CA GLY A 152 10.13 -11.80 4.21
C GLY A 152 9.53 -13.05 3.62
N LEU A 153 8.69 -13.47 4.31
CA LEU A 153 7.76 -14.54 4.24
C LEU A 153 7.34 -14.75 2.77
N GLU A 154 7.81 -15.78 2.13
CA GLU A 154 7.30 -16.22 0.82
C GLU A 154 5.86 -16.75 0.99
N LEU A 155 4.94 -15.84 1.36
CA LEU A 155 3.53 -16.16 1.50
C LEU A 155 2.86 -16.15 0.12
N LYS A 156 2.28 -17.27 -0.24
CA LYS A 156 1.44 -17.34 -1.43
C LYS A 156 0.17 -16.51 -1.24
N PRO A 157 -0.40 -15.92 -2.31
CA PRO A 157 -1.62 -15.12 -2.24
C PRO A 157 -2.80 -15.85 -1.55
N GLU A 158 -2.91 -17.16 -1.76
CA GLU A 158 -3.94 -17.99 -1.13
C GLU A 158 -3.78 -18.05 0.39
N TRP A 159 -2.54 -18.11 0.89
CA TRP A 159 -2.27 -18.17 2.33
C TRP A 159 -2.57 -16.84 3.03
N ILE A 160 -2.31 -15.72 2.36
CA ILE A 160 -2.69 -14.39 2.85
C ILE A 160 -4.21 -14.29 2.98
N LYS A 161 -4.98 -14.79 2.00
CA LYS A 161 -6.43 -14.86 2.06
C LYS A 161 -6.92 -15.71 3.24
N VAL A 162 -6.29 -16.87 3.48
CA VAL A 162 -6.62 -17.73 4.63
C VAL A 162 -6.40 -16.99 5.95
N ILE A 163 -5.26 -16.31 6.11
CA ILE A 163 -4.95 -15.50 7.29
C ILE A 163 -6.02 -14.40 7.50
N GLN A 164 -6.37 -13.66 6.45
CA GLN A 164 -7.36 -12.59 6.53
C GLN A 164 -8.75 -13.11 6.89
N MET A 165 -9.24 -14.15 6.22
CA MET A 165 -10.54 -14.75 6.52
C MET A 165 -10.60 -15.33 7.93
N ALA A 166 -9.53 -15.97 8.42
CA ALA A 166 -9.51 -16.55 9.75
C ALA A 166 -9.46 -15.48 10.85
N PHE A 167 -8.62 -14.46 10.72
CA PHE A 167 -8.32 -13.54 11.82
C PHE A 167 -9.06 -12.19 11.75
N LYS A 168 -9.52 -11.76 10.57
CA LYS A 168 -10.37 -10.58 10.45
C LYS A 168 -11.86 -10.91 10.46
N GLU A 169 -12.24 -12.02 9.81
CA GLU A 169 -13.64 -12.41 9.67
C GLU A 169 -14.05 -13.53 10.66
N GLY A 170 -13.09 -14.09 11.41
CA GLY A 170 -13.34 -15.16 12.39
C GLY A 170 -13.77 -16.49 11.77
N LEU A 171 -13.46 -16.76 10.50
CA LEU A 171 -13.93 -17.96 9.83
C LEU A 171 -13.11 -19.20 10.20
N HIS A 172 -13.80 -20.34 10.33
CA HIS A 172 -13.20 -21.67 10.45
C HIS A 172 -12.78 -22.22 9.07
N ASP A 173 -12.03 -23.33 9.06
CA ASP A 173 -11.44 -23.89 7.84
C ASP A 173 -12.46 -24.32 6.77
N ILE A 174 -13.66 -24.80 7.18
CA ILE A 174 -14.71 -25.20 6.24
C ILE A 174 -15.22 -24.00 5.40
N PRO A 175 -15.72 -22.90 5.99
CA PRO A 175 -16.15 -21.73 5.20
C PRO A 175 -15.01 -21.07 4.42
N ILE A 176 -13.77 -21.10 4.93
CA ILE A 176 -12.60 -20.65 4.17
C ILE A 176 -12.41 -21.51 2.91
N GLY A 177 -12.49 -22.84 3.05
CA GLY A 177 -12.39 -23.76 1.91
C GLY A 177 -13.47 -23.51 0.87
N GLN A 178 -14.70 -23.29 1.30
CA GLN A 178 -15.81 -22.95 0.38
C GLN A 178 -15.55 -21.66 -0.40
N ARG A 179 -15.09 -20.60 0.27
CA ARG A 179 -14.79 -19.32 -0.41
C ARG A 179 -13.60 -19.37 -1.35
N LEU A 180 -12.61 -20.22 -1.06
CA LEU A 180 -11.43 -20.42 -1.90
C LEU A 180 -11.64 -21.52 -2.97
N ASN A 181 -12.81 -22.17 -2.96
CA ASN A 181 -13.14 -23.32 -3.81
C ASN A 181 -12.10 -24.46 -3.69
N VAL A 182 -11.74 -24.78 -2.43
CA VAL A 182 -10.83 -25.88 -2.08
C VAL A 182 -11.40 -26.72 -0.95
N ALA A 183 -10.93 -27.97 -0.85
CA ALA A 183 -11.35 -28.84 0.26
C ALA A 183 -10.77 -28.34 1.62
N GLU A 184 -11.48 -28.62 2.73
CA GLU A 184 -11.02 -28.29 4.08
C GLU A 184 -9.59 -28.80 4.36
N ARG A 185 -9.26 -30.01 3.92
CA ARG A 185 -7.91 -30.58 4.06
C ARG A 185 -6.83 -29.71 3.40
N THR A 186 -7.17 -29.00 2.32
CA THR A 186 -6.28 -28.08 1.64
C THR A 186 -6.04 -26.83 2.50
N VAL A 187 -7.08 -26.31 3.16
CA VAL A 187 -6.94 -25.20 4.10
C VAL A 187 -6.06 -25.59 5.28
N ARG A 188 -6.21 -26.81 5.82
CA ARG A 188 -5.33 -27.33 6.90
C ARG A 188 -3.87 -27.45 6.41
N HIS A 189 -3.64 -27.89 5.18
CA HIS A 189 -2.32 -27.91 4.58
C HIS A 189 -1.75 -26.48 4.43
N TYR A 190 -2.59 -25.50 4.02
CA TYR A 190 -2.16 -24.10 3.97
C TYR A 190 -1.74 -23.60 5.34
N TRP A 191 -2.45 -23.94 6.41
CA TRP A 191 -2.05 -23.59 7.77
C TRP A 191 -0.69 -24.15 8.17
N THR A 192 -0.38 -25.40 7.80
CA THR A 192 0.94 -25.96 8.05
C THR A 192 2.03 -25.11 7.42
N LYS A 193 1.82 -24.67 6.16
CA LYS A 193 2.77 -23.81 5.46
C LYS A 193 2.82 -22.39 6.03
N ILE A 194 1.68 -21.85 6.44
CA ILE A 194 1.58 -20.53 7.09
C ILE A 194 2.38 -20.55 8.40
N TYR A 195 2.21 -21.56 9.25
CA TYR A 195 2.96 -21.69 10.50
C TYR A 195 4.48 -21.74 10.25
N ASP A 196 4.90 -22.56 9.29
CA ASP A 196 6.28 -22.70 8.91
C ASP A 196 6.90 -21.36 8.47
N VAL A 197 6.20 -20.65 7.58
CA VAL A 197 6.64 -19.33 7.09
C VAL A 197 6.60 -18.27 8.17
N LEU A 198 5.61 -18.27 9.07
CA LEU A 198 5.52 -17.33 10.20
C LEU A 198 6.51 -17.66 11.33
N GLY A 199 7.21 -18.78 11.26
CA GLY A 199 8.11 -19.25 12.32
C GLY A 199 7.35 -19.63 13.60
N VAL A 200 6.11 -20.13 13.47
CA VAL A 200 5.26 -20.51 14.59
C VAL A 200 5.26 -22.05 14.71
N TYR A 201 5.75 -22.55 15.83
CA TYR A 201 5.90 -23.97 16.06
C TYR A 201 5.06 -24.42 17.27
N PRO A 202 4.65 -25.71 17.33
CA PRO A 202 3.88 -26.24 18.44
C PRO A 202 4.57 -26.04 19.79
N ASP A 203 3.88 -25.44 20.72
CA ASP A 203 4.29 -25.24 22.10
C ASP A 203 3.16 -25.74 23.03
N LYS A 204 3.51 -26.49 24.07
CA LYS A 204 2.52 -27.09 25.00
C LYS A 204 1.71 -26.05 25.76
N SER A 205 2.23 -24.84 25.95
CA SER A 205 1.62 -23.76 26.72
C SER A 205 0.85 -22.74 25.87
N LYS A 206 0.91 -22.84 24.52
CA LYS A 206 0.40 -21.81 23.63
C LYS A 206 -0.48 -22.38 22.53
N ASN A 207 -1.51 -21.63 22.17
CA ASN A 207 -2.35 -21.97 21.03
C ASN A 207 -1.68 -21.54 19.73
N LEU A 208 -1.45 -22.50 18.84
CA LEU A 208 -0.74 -22.28 17.57
C LEU A 208 -1.44 -21.25 16.68
N ARG A 209 -2.77 -21.23 16.65
CA ARG A 209 -3.58 -20.26 15.88
C ARG A 209 -3.41 -18.84 16.42
N ILE A 210 -3.43 -18.67 17.74
CA ILE A 210 -3.24 -17.37 18.39
C ILE A 210 -1.82 -16.85 18.16
N GLN A 211 -0.80 -17.73 18.23
CA GLN A 211 0.56 -17.32 17.90
C GLN A 211 0.69 -16.88 16.44
N ALA A 212 0.04 -17.60 15.53
CA ALA A 212 0.03 -17.21 14.11
C ALA A 212 -0.68 -15.87 13.89
N GLU A 213 -1.75 -15.57 14.64
CA GLU A 213 -2.41 -14.27 14.59
C GLU A 213 -1.47 -13.14 15.06
N ILE A 214 -0.82 -13.32 16.21
CA ILE A 214 0.14 -12.35 16.75
C ILE A 214 1.25 -12.07 15.71
N ARG A 215 1.86 -13.14 15.17
CA ARG A 215 2.91 -12.99 14.17
C ARG A 215 2.39 -12.36 12.88
N ALA A 216 1.18 -12.68 12.45
CA ALA A 216 0.58 -12.08 11.27
C ALA A 216 0.35 -10.57 11.43
N ARG A 217 0.01 -10.10 12.65
CA ARG A 217 -0.06 -8.67 12.98
C ARG A 217 1.33 -8.02 12.98
N GLU A 218 2.31 -8.64 13.65
CA GLU A 218 3.70 -8.14 13.67
C GLU A 218 4.30 -8.02 12.26
N GLU A 219 3.95 -8.93 11.35
CA GLU A 219 4.40 -8.93 9.96
C GLU A 219 3.51 -8.06 9.04
N GLY A 220 2.51 -7.36 9.58
CA GLY A 220 1.62 -6.48 8.82
C GLY A 220 0.69 -7.21 7.83
N LEU A 221 0.44 -8.50 8.02
CA LEU A 221 -0.45 -9.29 7.15
C LEU A 221 -1.93 -9.04 7.45
N ILE A 222 -2.21 -8.65 8.68
CA ILE A 222 -3.50 -8.20 9.21
C ILE A 222 -3.28 -7.01 10.14
N ASP A 223 -4.31 -6.19 10.34
CA ASP A 223 -4.34 -5.06 11.26
C ASP A 223 -4.62 -5.52 12.70
#